data_396635fead1a74c751897414e22733da
#
_entry.id   396635fead1a74c751897414e22733da
#
_cell.length_a   1.000
_cell.length_b   1.000
_cell.length_c   1.000
_cell.angle_alpha   90.00
_cell.angle_beta   90.00
_cell.angle_gamma   90.00
#
_symmetry.space_group_name_H-M   'P 1'
#
loop_
_entity.id
_entity.type
_entity.pdbx_description
1 polymer ?
#
loop_
_entity_poly.entity_id
_entity_poly.type
_entity_poly.pdbx_seq_one_letter_code
_entity_poly.pdbx_strand_id
1 'polypeptide(L)'
;MMKKIILGLACTAALLGTTVQAKEIRLASDFTYPPFNYKNSDDVPVGFDIEIADALCEQAKLDCTWVSQSWDSLIPSLLARKSDVIMASMRITEERKRKILFTDKYYQTPAVFVAAKSAEFSVDEAGLAGKTIGVQQGTIHDRYVTDKFGDVANIKRYTGQDEVYLDLQNGRLDLTFGNSDQLSLAFLDKKEGEGFEFKGKAVTDKAYIGEGTALALRKQDSKLAKQFNAAIEEIRANGTYDKIAAKYFTFDIYGADL
;
A
#
# COMPACT_ATOMS: atom_id res chain seq x y z
N MET A 1 70.46 -51.12 13.48
CA MET A 1 70.14 -49.69 13.38
C MET A 1 68.77 -49.57 12.69
N MET A 2 67.70 -49.44 13.46
CA MET A 2 66.32 -49.28 12.94
C MET A 2 65.94 -47.82 13.08
N LYS A 3 65.67 -47.12 11.93
CA LYS A 3 65.15 -45.75 11.88
C LYS A 3 63.60 -45.80 11.97
N LYS A 4 63.10 -45.24 13.05
CA LYS A 4 61.65 -45.04 13.23
C LYS A 4 61.20 -43.81 12.41
N ILE A 5 60.31 -43.99 11.43
CA ILE A 5 59.65 -42.92 10.71
C ILE A 5 58.35 -42.59 11.46
N ILE A 6 58.25 -41.36 12.00
CA ILE A 6 57.05 -40.83 12.64
C ILE A 6 56.27 -40.15 11.56
N LEU A 7 55.09 -40.70 11.19
CA LEU A 7 54.16 -40.10 10.25
C LEU A 7 53.24 -39.16 11.02
N GLY A 8 53.44 -37.85 10.84
CA GLY A 8 52.58 -36.80 11.44
C GLY A 8 51.28 -36.68 10.64
N LEU A 9 50.16 -37.01 11.26
CA LEU A 9 48.81 -36.84 10.70
C LEU A 9 48.35 -35.39 10.95
N ALA A 10 48.43 -34.54 9.93
CA ALA A 10 47.88 -33.17 9.98
C ALA A 10 46.35 -33.24 9.75
N CYS A 11 45.59 -33.09 10.83
CA CYS A 11 44.12 -32.89 10.75
C CYS A 11 43.82 -31.47 10.28
N THR A 12 43.51 -31.31 8.98
CA THR A 12 42.95 -30.06 8.45
C THR A 12 41.46 -30.01 8.82
N ALA A 13 41.11 -29.25 9.85
CA ALA A 13 39.72 -28.95 10.20
C ALA A 13 39.15 -27.97 9.13
N ALA A 14 38.40 -28.48 8.17
CA ALA A 14 37.64 -27.68 7.25
C ALA A 14 36.46 -27.04 8.03
N LEU A 15 36.55 -25.73 8.30
CA LEU A 15 35.47 -24.91 8.79
C LEU A 15 34.43 -24.78 7.65
N LEU A 16 33.45 -25.68 7.65
CA LEU A 16 32.24 -25.52 6.85
C LEU A 16 31.46 -24.34 7.45
N GLY A 17 31.75 -23.14 6.96
CA GLY A 17 30.90 -21.97 7.20
C GLY A 17 29.54 -22.24 6.60
N THR A 18 28.55 -22.59 7.42
CA THR A 18 27.14 -22.57 7.00
C THR A 18 26.77 -21.12 6.72
N THR A 19 26.75 -20.73 5.45
CA THR A 19 26.10 -19.49 5.03
C THR A 19 24.62 -19.64 5.39
N VAL A 20 24.19 -19.00 6.47
CA VAL A 20 22.76 -18.80 6.75
C VAL A 20 22.26 -17.89 5.64
N GLN A 21 21.67 -18.49 4.60
CA GLN A 21 21.00 -17.74 3.56
C GLN A 21 19.83 -16.98 4.23
N ALA A 22 19.86 -15.66 4.16
CA ALA A 22 18.76 -14.86 4.67
C ALA A 22 17.47 -15.33 3.98
N LYS A 23 16.42 -15.56 4.76
CA LYS A 23 15.15 -15.98 4.23
C LYS A 23 14.59 -14.84 3.37
N GLU A 24 14.30 -15.13 2.12
CA GLU A 24 13.62 -14.22 1.19
C GLU A 24 12.27 -13.77 1.78
N ILE A 25 12.01 -12.46 1.75
CA ILE A 25 10.77 -11.84 2.19
C ILE A 25 9.93 -11.45 0.98
N ARG A 26 8.77 -12.04 0.84
CA ARG A 26 7.86 -11.80 -0.27
C ARG A 26 6.90 -10.67 0.08
N LEU A 27 7.07 -9.54 -0.62
CA LEU A 27 6.22 -8.34 -0.52
C LEU A 27 5.08 -8.46 -1.53
N ALA A 28 3.82 -8.36 -1.08
CA ALA A 28 2.66 -8.45 -1.96
C ALA A 28 2.03 -7.08 -2.20
N SER A 29 1.70 -6.81 -3.48
CA SER A 29 0.95 -5.64 -3.92
C SER A 29 0.03 -5.99 -5.09
N ASP A 30 -0.97 -5.16 -5.35
CA ASP A 30 -1.88 -5.30 -6.50
C ASP A 30 -1.39 -4.55 -7.75
N PHE A 31 -0.45 -3.62 -7.59
CA PHE A 31 0.18 -2.83 -8.64
C PHE A 31 -0.81 -2.09 -9.56
N THR A 32 -1.93 -1.62 -9.01
CA THR A 32 -2.97 -0.88 -9.74
C THR A 32 -3.20 0.53 -9.18
N TYR A 33 -2.26 1.05 -8.36
CA TYR A 33 -2.47 2.24 -7.55
C TYR A 33 -1.38 3.31 -7.74
N PRO A 34 -1.25 3.91 -8.95
CA PRO A 34 -0.29 5.01 -9.17
C PRO A 34 -0.67 6.24 -8.32
N PRO A 35 0.32 7.04 -7.85
CA PRO A 35 1.77 6.86 -8.02
C PRO A 35 2.41 5.99 -6.94
N PHE A 36 1.64 5.29 -6.11
CA PHE A 36 2.14 4.55 -4.95
C PHE A 36 2.73 3.19 -5.33
N ASN A 37 1.96 2.32 -5.98
CA ASN A 37 2.40 1.02 -6.44
C ASN A 37 1.70 0.66 -7.75
N TYR A 38 2.46 0.55 -8.82
CA TYR A 38 1.93 0.22 -10.14
C TYR A 38 3.03 -0.39 -11.02
N LYS A 39 2.66 -0.92 -12.17
CA LYS A 39 3.60 -1.41 -13.16
C LYS A 39 3.80 -0.37 -14.25
N ASN A 40 5.07 -0.14 -14.61
CA ASN A 40 5.41 0.72 -15.75
C ASN A 40 5.17 -0.03 -17.09
N SER A 41 5.52 0.62 -18.21
CA SER A 41 5.39 0.04 -19.56
C SER A 41 6.18 -1.26 -19.79
N ASP A 42 7.20 -1.50 -18.97
CA ASP A 42 8.06 -2.68 -19.05
C ASP A 42 7.61 -3.79 -18.07
N ASP A 43 6.40 -3.67 -17.50
CA ASP A 43 5.82 -4.57 -16.48
C ASP A 43 6.62 -4.62 -15.16
N VAL A 44 7.44 -3.61 -14.90
CA VAL A 44 8.26 -3.50 -13.68
C VAL A 44 7.48 -2.76 -12.61
N PRO A 45 7.40 -3.27 -11.35
CA PRO A 45 6.84 -2.56 -10.22
C PRO A 45 7.59 -1.26 -9.95
N VAL A 46 6.85 -0.15 -9.83
CA VAL A 46 7.37 1.19 -9.56
C VAL A 46 6.41 1.98 -8.66
N GLY A 47 6.87 3.07 -8.10
CA GLY A 47 6.05 4.00 -7.31
C GLY A 47 6.58 4.22 -5.91
N PHE A 48 5.89 5.08 -5.17
CA PHE A 48 6.30 5.48 -3.82
C PHE A 48 6.41 4.30 -2.86
N ASP A 49 5.41 3.41 -2.82
CA ASP A 49 5.43 2.21 -1.98
C ASP A 49 6.61 1.30 -2.32
N ILE A 50 6.93 1.19 -3.62
CA ILE A 50 8.01 0.33 -4.09
C ILE A 50 9.36 0.87 -3.62
N GLU A 51 9.63 2.17 -3.84
CA GLU A 51 10.90 2.78 -3.42
C GLU A 51 11.05 2.81 -1.89
N ILE A 52 9.97 3.04 -1.15
CA ILE A 52 9.99 2.94 0.32
C ILE A 52 10.28 1.50 0.75
N ALA A 53 9.63 0.50 0.14
CA ALA A 53 9.89 -0.90 0.47
C ALA A 53 11.34 -1.31 0.21
N ASP A 54 11.90 -0.90 -0.94
CA ASP A 54 13.30 -1.17 -1.27
C ASP A 54 14.26 -0.55 -0.23
N ALA A 55 14.02 0.70 0.15
CA ALA A 55 14.80 1.37 1.19
C ALA A 55 14.65 0.69 2.57
N LEU A 56 13.45 0.23 2.92
CA LEU A 56 13.21 -0.50 4.17
C LEU A 56 13.91 -1.86 4.18
N CYS A 57 13.87 -2.59 3.07
CA CYS A 57 14.55 -3.88 2.94
C CYS A 57 16.06 -3.74 3.00
N GLU A 58 16.63 -2.73 2.32
CA GLU A 58 18.04 -2.39 2.39
C GLU A 58 18.47 -2.05 3.82
N GLN A 59 17.74 -1.15 4.48
CA GLN A 59 18.01 -0.73 5.86
C GLN A 59 17.91 -1.88 6.85
N ALA A 60 16.91 -2.75 6.69
CA ALA A 60 16.70 -3.93 7.53
C ALA A 60 17.62 -5.11 7.16
N LYS A 61 18.42 -5.01 6.09
CA LYS A 61 19.27 -6.07 5.52
C LYS A 61 18.48 -7.34 5.22
N LEU A 62 17.31 -7.17 4.59
CA LEU A 62 16.41 -8.23 4.17
C LEU A 62 16.52 -8.42 2.66
N ASP A 63 16.44 -9.68 2.22
CA ASP A 63 16.31 -10.04 0.81
C ASP A 63 14.81 -10.05 0.47
N CYS A 64 14.34 -9.04 -0.31
CA CYS A 64 12.93 -8.83 -0.59
C CYS A 64 12.62 -9.06 -2.07
N THR A 65 11.48 -9.70 -2.33
CA THR A 65 10.96 -9.90 -3.68
C THR A 65 9.49 -9.53 -3.76
N TRP A 66 9.01 -9.17 -4.96
CA TRP A 66 7.63 -8.76 -5.17
C TRP A 66 6.75 -9.91 -5.67
N VAL A 67 5.52 -9.97 -5.13
CA VAL A 67 4.47 -10.90 -5.54
C VAL A 67 3.21 -10.12 -5.91
N SER A 68 2.73 -10.29 -7.15
CA SER A 68 1.48 -9.69 -7.59
C SER A 68 0.28 -10.47 -7.05
N GLN A 69 -0.67 -9.77 -6.44
CA GLN A 69 -1.90 -10.32 -5.87
C GLN A 69 -3.03 -9.32 -6.12
N SER A 70 -4.25 -9.76 -6.41
CA SER A 70 -5.40 -8.85 -6.40
C SER A 70 -5.64 -8.29 -5.00
N TRP A 71 -6.14 -7.06 -4.91
CA TRP A 71 -6.37 -6.38 -3.63
C TRP A 71 -7.13 -7.22 -2.61
N ASP A 72 -8.24 -7.83 -3.02
CA ASP A 72 -9.10 -8.66 -2.17
C ASP A 72 -8.42 -9.94 -1.69
N SER A 73 -7.41 -10.43 -2.41
CA SER A 73 -6.63 -11.61 -2.04
C SER A 73 -5.38 -11.32 -1.20
N LEU A 74 -4.98 -10.06 -0.98
CA LEU A 74 -3.78 -9.71 -0.22
C LEU A 74 -3.78 -10.30 1.21
N ILE A 75 -4.82 -10.03 2.00
CA ILE A 75 -4.92 -10.56 3.38
C ILE A 75 -5.08 -12.08 3.40
N PRO A 76 -5.99 -12.71 2.62
CA PRO A 76 -6.04 -14.16 2.50
C PRO A 76 -4.71 -14.82 2.13
N SER A 77 -3.98 -14.28 1.15
CA SER A 77 -2.68 -14.80 0.71
C SER A 77 -1.60 -14.65 1.78
N LEU A 78 -1.57 -13.54 2.51
CA LEU A 78 -0.69 -13.33 3.66
C LEU A 78 -0.93 -14.40 4.74
N LEU A 79 -2.19 -14.63 5.10
CA LEU A 79 -2.56 -15.62 6.11
C LEU A 79 -2.27 -17.06 5.64
N ALA A 80 -2.40 -17.33 4.34
CA ALA A 80 -2.04 -18.60 3.70
C ALA A 80 -0.53 -18.74 3.43
N ARG A 81 0.33 -17.81 3.88
CA ARG A 81 1.78 -17.82 3.70
C ARG A 81 2.24 -17.79 2.23
N LYS A 82 1.43 -17.27 1.32
CA LYS A 82 1.80 -17.04 -0.09
C LYS A 82 2.65 -15.76 -0.24
N SER A 83 2.53 -14.84 0.71
CA SER A 83 3.40 -13.67 0.91
C SER A 83 3.80 -13.56 2.38
N ASP A 84 4.75 -12.70 2.70
CA ASP A 84 5.23 -12.48 4.06
C ASP A 84 4.85 -11.10 4.58
N VAL A 85 4.71 -10.12 3.68
CA VAL A 85 4.33 -8.74 3.98
C VAL A 85 3.38 -8.26 2.88
N ILE A 86 2.41 -7.42 3.24
CA ILE A 86 1.63 -6.62 2.28
C ILE A 86 2.20 -5.21 2.28
N MET A 87 2.57 -4.71 1.10
CA MET A 87 3.01 -3.34 0.84
C MET A 87 2.21 -2.81 -0.35
N ALA A 88 1.03 -2.28 -0.08
CA ALA A 88 0.00 -1.94 -1.08
C ALA A 88 -0.89 -0.79 -0.60
N SER A 89 -0.31 0.28 -0.07
CA SER A 89 -1.08 1.42 0.46
C SER A 89 -2.18 1.03 1.45
N MET A 90 -1.97 -0.05 2.23
CA MET A 90 -3.01 -0.61 3.10
C MET A 90 -3.18 0.20 4.37
N ARG A 91 -4.39 0.73 4.60
CA ARG A 91 -4.74 1.50 5.80
C ARG A 91 -4.82 0.62 7.05
N ILE A 92 -4.29 1.16 8.14
CA ILE A 92 -4.42 0.61 9.49
C ILE A 92 -5.86 0.83 9.95
N THR A 93 -6.64 -0.23 10.11
CA THR A 93 -8.02 -0.15 10.66
C THR A 93 -8.21 -1.18 11.77
N GLU A 94 -9.13 -0.90 12.71
CA GLU A 94 -9.44 -1.82 13.79
C GLU A 94 -9.94 -3.18 13.28
N GLU A 95 -10.69 -3.19 12.18
CA GLU A 95 -11.14 -4.44 11.55
C GLU A 95 -9.96 -5.29 11.08
N ARG A 96 -8.97 -4.67 10.40
CA ARG A 96 -7.79 -5.36 9.90
C ARG A 96 -6.85 -5.77 11.03
N LYS A 97 -6.66 -4.93 12.06
CA LYS A 97 -5.88 -5.26 13.27
C LYS A 97 -6.38 -6.53 13.98
N ARG A 98 -7.67 -6.86 13.86
CA ARG A 98 -8.18 -8.13 14.40
C ARG A 98 -7.60 -9.37 13.71
N LYS A 99 -7.23 -9.27 12.44
CA LYS A 99 -6.76 -10.40 11.60
C LYS A 99 -5.24 -10.40 11.40
N ILE A 100 -4.64 -9.23 11.26
CA ILE A 100 -3.22 -9.04 10.89
C ILE A 100 -2.53 -8.05 11.81
N LEU A 101 -1.20 -7.96 11.74
CA LEU A 101 -0.35 -7.00 12.43
C LEU A 101 0.07 -5.92 11.44
N PHE A 102 0.22 -4.69 11.91
CA PHE A 102 0.76 -3.58 11.14
C PHE A 102 2.09 -3.11 11.73
N THR A 103 2.94 -2.55 10.88
CA THR A 103 4.05 -1.68 11.30
C THR A 103 3.52 -0.32 11.74
N ASP A 104 4.42 0.57 12.13
CA ASP A 104 4.14 2.00 12.20
C ASP A 104 3.77 2.51 10.78
N LYS A 105 3.00 3.60 10.72
CA LYS A 105 2.62 4.21 9.44
C LYS A 105 3.87 4.69 8.68
N TYR A 106 3.81 4.68 7.35
CA TYR A 106 4.81 5.34 6.51
C TYR A 106 4.22 6.49 5.69
N TYR A 107 2.90 6.65 5.64
CA TYR A 107 2.23 7.86 5.18
C TYR A 107 0.77 7.96 5.66
N GLN A 108 0.15 9.13 5.44
CA GLN A 108 -1.26 9.36 5.80
C GLN A 108 -1.88 10.45 4.94
N THR A 109 -3.07 10.19 4.42
CA THR A 109 -3.82 11.11 3.58
C THR A 109 -5.31 11.01 3.86
N PRO A 110 -6.10 12.07 3.67
CA PRO A 110 -7.55 11.99 3.75
C PRO A 110 -8.16 11.25 2.54
N ALA A 111 -9.45 11.00 2.59
CA ALA A 111 -10.21 10.54 1.45
C ALA A 111 -11.23 11.60 1.02
N VAL A 112 -11.57 11.63 -0.27
CA VAL A 112 -12.44 12.65 -0.84
C VAL A 112 -13.22 12.09 -2.02
N PHE A 113 -14.34 12.71 -2.36
CA PHE A 113 -15.07 12.41 -3.58
C PHE A 113 -14.53 13.19 -4.78
N VAL A 114 -14.62 12.60 -5.96
CA VAL A 114 -14.36 13.25 -7.25
C VAL A 114 -15.57 13.04 -8.15
N ALA A 115 -16.02 14.10 -8.81
CA ALA A 115 -17.08 14.08 -9.80
C ALA A 115 -16.79 15.08 -10.92
N ALA A 116 -17.59 15.07 -11.98
CA ALA A 116 -17.51 16.06 -13.04
C ALA A 116 -17.71 17.49 -12.47
N LYS A 117 -16.99 18.47 -12.99
CA LYS A 117 -17.15 19.90 -12.62
C LYS A 117 -18.57 20.39 -12.84
N SER A 118 -19.26 19.87 -13.88
CA SER A 118 -20.65 20.18 -14.20
C SER A 118 -21.68 19.49 -13.31
N ALA A 119 -21.24 18.60 -12.39
CA ALA A 119 -22.17 17.89 -11.51
C ALA A 119 -22.71 18.82 -10.41
N GLU A 120 -24.04 18.97 -10.37
CA GLU A 120 -24.74 19.83 -9.41
C GLU A 120 -25.48 18.97 -8.36
N PHE A 121 -24.73 18.42 -7.41
CA PHE A 121 -25.29 17.70 -6.26
C PHE A 121 -24.42 17.89 -5.02
N SER A 122 -25.03 17.80 -3.85
CA SER A 122 -24.32 17.77 -2.57
C SER A 122 -23.83 16.35 -2.25
N VAL A 123 -22.76 16.25 -1.45
CA VAL A 123 -22.25 14.97 -0.97
C VAL A 123 -22.91 14.66 0.38
N ASP A 124 -24.21 14.31 0.31
CA ASP A 124 -25.06 13.85 1.40
C ASP A 124 -26.12 12.85 0.85
N GLU A 125 -26.90 12.25 1.71
CA GLU A 125 -27.90 11.25 1.31
C GLU A 125 -28.87 11.79 0.26
N ALA A 126 -29.32 13.04 0.38
CA ALA A 126 -30.28 13.64 -0.53
C ALA A 126 -29.66 13.89 -1.92
N GLY A 127 -28.44 14.44 -1.97
CA GLY A 127 -27.75 14.74 -3.23
C GLY A 127 -27.23 13.49 -3.93
N LEU A 128 -26.95 12.43 -3.19
CA LEU A 128 -26.46 11.15 -3.75
C LEU A 128 -27.56 10.13 -4.04
N ALA A 129 -28.82 10.44 -3.75
CA ALA A 129 -29.94 9.57 -4.05
C ALA A 129 -29.99 9.22 -5.55
N GLY A 130 -29.96 7.92 -5.87
CA GLY A 130 -29.95 7.39 -7.23
C GLY A 130 -28.64 7.55 -7.99
N LYS A 131 -27.60 8.19 -7.42
CA LYS A 131 -26.27 8.34 -8.03
C LYS A 131 -25.50 7.03 -8.02
N THR A 132 -24.59 6.87 -8.97
CA THR A 132 -23.70 5.70 -9.05
C THR A 132 -22.31 6.09 -8.61
N ILE A 133 -21.86 5.49 -7.49
CA ILE A 133 -20.53 5.71 -6.88
C ILE A 133 -19.64 4.55 -7.26
N GLY A 134 -18.50 4.81 -7.93
CA GLY A 134 -17.49 3.79 -8.24
C GLY A 134 -16.40 3.73 -7.18
N VAL A 135 -16.04 2.52 -6.75
CA VAL A 135 -14.95 2.29 -5.78
C VAL A 135 -14.24 0.95 -6.06
N GLN A 136 -12.98 0.84 -5.66
CA GLN A 136 -12.31 -0.45 -5.63
C GLN A 136 -12.89 -1.30 -4.49
N GLN A 137 -13.30 -2.53 -4.80
CA GLN A 137 -13.96 -3.44 -3.85
C GLN A 137 -13.07 -3.80 -2.66
N GLY A 138 -13.67 -4.01 -1.48
CA GLY A 138 -12.97 -4.46 -0.27
C GLY A 138 -12.01 -3.43 0.33
N THR A 139 -12.03 -2.18 -0.16
CA THR A 139 -11.27 -1.06 0.41
C THR A 139 -12.03 -0.40 1.55
N ILE A 140 -11.33 0.49 2.27
CA ILE A 140 -11.97 1.37 3.26
C ILE A 140 -12.96 2.33 2.58
N HIS A 141 -12.71 2.68 1.32
CA HIS A 141 -13.56 3.56 0.52
C HIS A 141 -14.87 2.87 0.17
N ASP A 142 -14.82 1.60 -0.28
CA ASP A 142 -16.01 0.77 -0.49
C ASP A 142 -16.85 0.65 0.78
N ARG A 143 -16.21 0.37 1.92
CA ARG A 143 -16.92 0.29 3.21
C ARG A 143 -17.59 1.61 3.56
N TYR A 144 -16.87 2.75 3.43
CA TYR A 144 -17.41 4.07 3.75
C TYR A 144 -18.66 4.40 2.92
N VAL A 145 -18.58 4.28 1.59
CA VAL A 145 -19.72 4.62 0.73
C VAL A 145 -20.88 3.64 0.91
N THR A 146 -20.59 2.38 1.21
CA THR A 146 -21.63 1.37 1.49
C THR A 146 -22.36 1.70 2.79
N ASP A 147 -21.62 1.99 3.87
CA ASP A 147 -22.21 2.27 5.19
C ASP A 147 -22.96 3.62 5.22
N LYS A 148 -22.49 4.61 4.45
CA LYS A 148 -23.07 5.96 4.47
C LYS A 148 -24.15 6.18 3.42
N PHE A 149 -24.04 5.55 2.27
CA PHE A 149 -24.86 5.88 1.10
C PHE A 149 -25.47 4.64 0.41
N GLY A 150 -25.19 3.43 0.90
CA GLY A 150 -25.65 2.19 0.26
C GLY A 150 -27.17 2.05 0.16
N ASP A 151 -27.92 2.72 1.04
CA ASP A 151 -29.39 2.72 1.01
C ASP A 151 -29.98 3.68 -0.03
N VAL A 152 -29.21 4.69 -0.49
CA VAL A 152 -29.70 5.74 -1.38
C VAL A 152 -28.96 5.79 -2.71
N ALA A 153 -27.72 5.31 -2.78
CA ALA A 153 -26.88 5.35 -3.99
C ALA A 153 -26.57 3.94 -4.52
N ASN A 154 -26.24 3.84 -5.81
CA ASN A 154 -25.78 2.61 -6.42
C ASN A 154 -24.26 2.49 -6.27
N ILE A 155 -23.78 1.51 -5.50
CA ILE A 155 -22.34 1.30 -5.30
C ILE A 155 -21.82 0.31 -6.34
N LYS A 156 -21.00 0.79 -7.29
CA LYS A 156 -20.35 -0.03 -8.32
C LYS A 156 -18.92 -0.34 -7.92
N ARG A 157 -18.60 -1.63 -7.84
CA ARG A 157 -17.33 -2.13 -7.35
C ARG A 157 -16.46 -2.64 -8.48
N TYR A 158 -15.16 -2.31 -8.41
CA TYR A 158 -14.15 -2.66 -9.42
C TYR A 158 -12.99 -3.41 -8.77
N THR A 159 -12.25 -4.15 -9.58
CA THR A 159 -11.07 -4.88 -9.12
C THR A 159 -9.89 -3.94 -8.86
N GLY A 160 -9.70 -2.93 -9.72
CA GLY A 160 -8.66 -1.91 -9.64
C GLY A 160 -9.22 -0.50 -9.66
N GLN A 161 -8.43 0.45 -9.16
CA GLN A 161 -8.82 1.87 -9.15
C GLN A 161 -8.77 2.50 -10.56
N ASP A 162 -7.93 2.01 -11.44
CA ASP A 162 -7.83 2.42 -12.84
C ASP A 162 -9.12 2.17 -13.62
N GLU A 163 -9.80 1.04 -13.37
CA GLU A 163 -11.10 0.72 -13.95
C GLU A 163 -12.19 1.74 -13.52
N VAL A 164 -12.12 2.22 -12.27
CA VAL A 164 -13.02 3.26 -11.76
C VAL A 164 -12.87 4.55 -12.58
N TYR A 165 -11.62 4.97 -12.86
CA TYR A 165 -11.36 6.18 -13.64
C TYR A 165 -11.90 6.07 -15.07
N LEU A 166 -11.70 4.93 -15.71
CA LEU A 166 -12.23 4.69 -17.06
C LEU A 166 -13.76 4.81 -17.10
N ASP A 167 -14.46 4.26 -16.12
CA ASP A 167 -15.91 4.33 -16.07
C ASP A 167 -16.43 5.73 -15.66
N LEU A 168 -15.68 6.44 -14.81
CA LEU A 168 -16.00 7.83 -14.47
C LEU A 168 -15.87 8.75 -15.70
N GLN A 169 -14.77 8.63 -16.47
CA GLN A 169 -14.56 9.37 -17.72
C GLN A 169 -15.63 9.10 -18.77
N ASN A 170 -16.09 7.86 -18.86
CA ASN A 170 -17.11 7.44 -19.81
C ASN A 170 -18.55 7.78 -19.35
N GLY A 171 -18.71 8.49 -18.23
CA GLY A 171 -20.04 8.85 -17.69
C GLY A 171 -20.88 7.67 -17.19
N ARG A 172 -20.24 6.52 -16.89
CA ARG A 172 -20.91 5.35 -16.30
C ARG A 172 -20.99 5.42 -14.78
N LEU A 173 -20.29 6.40 -14.19
CA LEU A 173 -20.31 6.76 -12.78
C LEU A 173 -20.63 8.24 -12.66
N ASP A 174 -21.39 8.62 -11.64
CA ASP A 174 -21.59 10.02 -11.27
C ASP A 174 -20.39 10.56 -10.48
N LEU A 175 -19.78 9.71 -9.63
CA LEU A 175 -18.64 10.09 -8.78
C LEU A 175 -17.85 8.86 -8.34
N THR A 176 -16.65 9.12 -7.81
CA THR A 176 -15.82 8.13 -7.09
C THR A 176 -15.42 8.67 -5.74
N PHE A 177 -15.02 7.78 -4.83
CA PHE A 177 -14.46 8.11 -3.52
C PHE A 177 -13.15 7.36 -3.32
N GLY A 178 -12.10 8.07 -2.93
CA GLY A 178 -10.77 7.50 -2.77
C GLY A 178 -9.81 8.39 -1.98
N ASN A 179 -8.56 7.94 -1.89
CA ASN A 179 -7.46 8.70 -1.31
C ASN A 179 -7.24 10.01 -2.11
N SER A 180 -7.18 11.17 -1.43
CA SER A 180 -7.08 12.47 -2.07
C SER A 180 -5.88 12.60 -3.01
N ASP A 181 -4.71 12.15 -2.54
CA ASP A 181 -3.47 12.34 -3.29
C ASP A 181 -3.39 11.39 -4.49
N GLN A 182 -3.90 10.18 -4.32
CA GLN A 182 -3.99 9.24 -5.42
C GLN A 182 -4.98 9.73 -6.49
N LEU A 183 -6.17 10.25 -6.09
CA LEU A 183 -7.14 10.84 -7.01
C LEU A 183 -6.59 12.08 -7.73
N SER A 184 -5.81 12.94 -7.03
CA SER A 184 -5.15 14.10 -7.64
C SER A 184 -4.11 13.63 -8.66
N LEU A 185 -3.09 12.93 -8.21
CA LEU A 185 -1.89 12.63 -9.00
C LEU A 185 -2.13 11.60 -10.11
N ALA A 186 -3.03 10.64 -9.89
CA ALA A 186 -3.32 9.61 -10.89
C ALA A 186 -4.43 9.99 -11.87
N PHE A 187 -5.29 10.95 -11.52
CA PHE A 187 -6.46 11.29 -12.32
C PHE A 187 -6.62 12.79 -12.56
N LEU A 188 -6.85 13.63 -11.52
CA LEU A 188 -7.21 15.04 -11.71
C LEU A 188 -6.11 15.86 -12.38
N ASP A 189 -4.84 15.56 -12.10
CA ASP A 189 -3.66 16.23 -12.66
C ASP A 189 -3.28 15.71 -14.07
N LYS A 190 -4.07 14.78 -14.60
CA LYS A 190 -3.93 14.25 -15.96
C LYS A 190 -4.94 14.89 -16.89
N LYS A 191 -4.66 14.82 -18.18
CA LYS A 191 -5.55 15.30 -19.24
C LYS A 191 -6.96 14.70 -19.12
N GLU A 192 -7.02 13.45 -18.74
CA GLU A 192 -8.24 12.68 -18.57
C GLU A 192 -9.11 13.20 -17.41
N GLY A 193 -8.49 13.87 -16.44
CA GLY A 193 -9.15 14.46 -15.27
C GLY A 193 -9.58 15.92 -15.42
N GLU A 194 -9.24 16.62 -16.52
CA GLU A 194 -9.50 18.07 -16.69
C GLU A 194 -10.96 18.48 -16.47
N GLY A 195 -11.91 17.58 -16.77
CA GLY A 195 -13.35 17.80 -16.60
C GLY A 195 -13.87 17.49 -15.19
N PHE A 196 -13.00 17.11 -14.24
CA PHE A 196 -13.38 16.63 -12.92
C PHE A 196 -12.77 17.49 -11.82
N GLU A 197 -13.32 17.37 -10.61
CA GLU A 197 -12.84 18.09 -9.43
C GLU A 197 -13.19 17.32 -8.13
N PHE A 198 -12.57 17.70 -7.04
CA PHE A 198 -12.99 17.25 -5.72
C PHE A 198 -14.38 17.78 -5.36
N LYS A 199 -15.22 16.92 -4.78
CA LYS A 199 -16.57 17.27 -4.30
C LYS A 199 -16.71 17.00 -2.81
N GLY A 200 -17.34 17.93 -2.12
CA GLY A 200 -17.57 17.85 -0.69
C GLY A 200 -16.30 18.10 0.14
N LYS A 201 -16.39 17.77 1.43
CA LYS A 201 -15.26 17.90 2.36
C LYS A 201 -14.44 16.62 2.38
N ALA A 202 -13.15 16.73 2.65
CA ALA A 202 -12.30 15.58 2.91
C ALA A 202 -12.78 14.81 4.15
N VAL A 203 -12.81 13.50 4.04
CA VAL A 203 -13.19 12.59 5.12
C VAL A 203 -11.91 12.20 5.89
N THR A 204 -11.90 12.50 7.18
CA THR A 204 -10.78 12.23 8.10
C THR A 204 -11.20 11.36 9.29
N ASP A 205 -12.43 10.82 9.28
CA ASP A 205 -12.95 9.97 10.36
C ASP A 205 -12.13 8.69 10.49
N LYS A 206 -11.39 8.57 11.59
CA LYS A 206 -10.51 7.42 11.87
C LYS A 206 -11.23 6.07 11.86
N ALA A 207 -12.53 6.04 12.18
CA ALA A 207 -13.32 4.82 12.13
C ALA A 207 -13.38 4.22 10.71
N TYR A 208 -13.30 5.06 9.69
CA TYR A 208 -13.30 4.66 8.27
C TYR A 208 -11.92 4.76 7.65
N ILE A 209 -11.26 5.93 7.76
CA ILE A 209 -10.00 6.20 7.06
C ILE A 209 -8.80 5.53 7.75
N GLY A 210 -8.93 5.13 9.02
CA GLY A 210 -7.88 4.48 9.77
C GLY A 210 -6.82 5.44 10.32
N GLU A 211 -5.70 4.87 10.78
CA GLU A 211 -4.62 5.58 11.49
C GLU A 211 -3.37 5.76 10.62
N GLY A 212 -3.51 5.82 9.31
CA GLY A 212 -2.42 5.90 8.35
C GLY A 212 -2.26 4.61 7.55
N THR A 213 -1.24 4.59 6.69
CA THR A 213 -0.89 3.49 5.80
C THR A 213 0.38 2.82 6.30
N ALA A 214 0.38 1.49 6.35
CA ALA A 214 1.49 0.71 6.91
C ALA A 214 1.70 -0.62 6.17
N LEU A 215 2.86 -1.24 6.42
CA LEU A 215 3.08 -2.62 6.02
C LEU A 215 2.24 -3.54 6.90
N ALA A 216 1.67 -4.59 6.29
CA ALA A 216 0.88 -5.55 7.04
C ALA A 216 1.53 -6.93 7.04
N LEU A 217 1.51 -7.59 8.20
CA LEU A 217 2.16 -8.87 8.45
C LEU A 217 1.20 -9.81 9.18
N ARG A 218 1.54 -11.10 9.28
CA ARG A 218 0.84 -12.01 10.18
C ARG A 218 1.12 -11.66 11.64
N LYS A 219 0.19 -11.88 12.54
CA LYS A 219 0.35 -11.56 13.97
C LYS A 219 1.57 -12.22 14.64
N GLN A 220 1.93 -13.42 14.19
CA GLN A 220 3.11 -14.12 14.70
C GLN A 220 4.45 -13.55 14.19
N ASP A 221 4.45 -12.75 13.15
CA ASP A 221 5.67 -12.20 12.54
C ASP A 221 6.11 -10.88 13.20
N SER A 222 5.82 -10.71 14.49
CA SER A 222 6.11 -9.49 15.27
C SER A 222 7.60 -9.09 15.27
N LYS A 223 8.51 -10.07 15.15
CA LYS A 223 9.95 -9.79 15.04
C LYS A 223 10.25 -9.07 13.72
N LEU A 224 9.67 -9.52 12.62
CA LEU A 224 9.83 -8.89 11.30
C LEU A 224 9.19 -7.48 11.28
N ALA A 225 8.01 -7.32 11.90
CA ALA A 225 7.37 -6.02 12.04
C ALA A 225 8.26 -5.01 12.80
N LYS A 226 8.92 -5.44 13.89
CA LYS A 226 9.88 -4.61 14.63
C LYS A 226 11.11 -4.24 13.79
N GLN A 227 11.59 -5.13 12.92
CA GLN A 227 12.69 -4.81 11.99
C GLN A 227 12.28 -3.73 11.00
N PHE A 228 11.06 -3.83 10.43
CA PHE A 228 10.53 -2.78 9.55
C PHE A 228 10.27 -1.47 10.29
N ASN A 229 9.76 -1.48 11.54
CA ASN A 229 9.58 -0.25 12.32
C ASN A 229 10.92 0.47 12.56
N ALA A 230 11.95 -0.26 12.96
CA ALA A 230 13.30 0.30 13.11
C ALA A 230 13.83 0.86 11.77
N ALA A 231 13.54 0.19 10.65
CA ALA A 231 13.91 0.68 9.32
C ALA A 231 13.13 1.94 8.93
N ILE A 232 11.82 2.02 9.22
CA ILE A 232 11.01 3.23 8.99
C ILE A 232 11.58 4.41 9.77
N GLU A 233 11.89 4.22 11.06
CA GLU A 233 12.49 5.24 11.90
C GLU A 233 13.83 5.73 11.33
N GLU A 234 14.70 4.82 10.93
CA GLU A 234 16.02 5.13 10.42
C GLU A 234 15.99 5.84 9.06
N ILE A 235 15.19 5.38 8.08
CA ILE A 235 15.11 6.06 6.77
C ILE A 235 14.50 7.46 6.88
N ARG A 236 13.68 7.71 7.91
CA ARG A 236 13.18 9.05 8.22
C ARG A 236 14.27 9.91 8.86
N ALA A 237 15.00 9.37 9.84
CA ALA A 237 16.05 10.09 10.54
C ALA A 237 17.23 10.49 9.63
N ASN A 238 17.60 9.63 8.67
CA ASN A 238 18.72 9.87 7.75
C ASN A 238 18.35 10.61 6.47
N GLY A 239 17.08 11.00 6.31
CA GLY A 239 16.57 11.77 5.16
C GLY A 239 16.34 10.94 3.88
N THR A 240 16.46 9.62 3.92
CA THR A 240 16.15 8.74 2.77
C THR A 240 14.67 8.81 2.41
N TYR A 241 13.79 8.79 3.43
CA TYR A 241 12.35 8.94 3.25
C TYR A 241 12.01 10.24 2.50
N ASP A 242 12.54 11.37 2.95
CA ASP A 242 12.25 12.68 2.35
C ASP A 242 12.73 12.77 0.89
N LYS A 243 13.89 12.18 0.59
CA LYS A 243 14.40 12.11 -0.80
C LYS A 243 13.50 11.29 -1.71
N ILE A 244 12.93 10.19 -1.21
CA ILE A 244 11.97 9.37 -1.97
C ILE A 244 10.66 10.13 -2.11
N ALA A 245 10.10 10.66 -1.02
CA ALA A 245 8.83 11.38 -1.02
C ALA A 245 8.84 12.59 -1.97
N ALA A 246 9.93 13.36 -2.02
CA ALA A 246 10.09 14.52 -2.88
C ALA A 246 10.04 14.21 -4.40
N LYS A 247 10.17 12.95 -4.82
CA LYS A 247 9.99 12.54 -6.22
C LYS A 247 8.51 12.51 -6.64
N TYR A 248 7.63 12.32 -5.68
CA TYR A 248 6.19 12.08 -5.89
C TYR A 248 5.31 13.21 -5.37
N PHE A 249 5.73 13.89 -4.29
CA PHE A 249 4.90 14.82 -3.55
C PHE A 249 5.64 16.14 -3.31
N THR A 250 4.89 17.25 -3.37
CA THR A 250 5.39 18.60 -3.06
C THR A 250 5.09 19.03 -1.61
N PHE A 251 4.55 18.14 -0.81
CA PHE A 251 4.14 18.34 0.59
C PHE A 251 4.57 17.16 1.44
N ASP A 252 4.52 17.29 2.77
CA ASP A 252 4.81 16.20 3.69
C ASP A 252 3.68 15.16 3.70
N ILE A 253 3.89 14.05 2.98
CA ILE A 253 2.93 12.95 2.91
C ILE A 253 2.93 12.06 4.16
N TYR A 254 3.99 12.11 4.97
CA TYR A 254 3.97 11.40 6.25
C TYR A 254 2.84 11.91 7.14
N GLY A 255 2.58 13.21 7.07
CA GLY A 255 1.49 13.89 7.73
C GLY A 255 1.61 13.90 9.25
N ALA A 256 0.99 14.89 9.87
CA ALA A 256 0.72 14.85 11.30
C ALA A 256 -0.32 13.75 11.60
N ASP A 257 -0.46 13.38 12.87
CA ASP A 257 -1.55 12.48 13.27
C ASP A 257 -2.88 13.20 13.04
N LEU A 258 -3.74 12.64 12.17
CA LEU A 258 -5.07 13.15 11.88
C LEU A 258 -5.99 12.98 13.08
#